data_fe0d0ed4692daacc7c3d36ac56db67ae
#
_entry.id   fe0d0ed4692daacc7c3d36ac56db67ae
#
_cell.length_a   1.000
_cell.length_b   1.000
_cell.length_c   1.000
_cell.angle_alpha   90.00
_cell.angle_beta   90.00
_cell.angle_gamma   90.00
#
_symmetry.space_group_name_H-M   'P 1'
#
loop_
_entity.id
_entity.type
_entity.pdbx_description
1 polymer ?
#
loop_
_entity_poly.entity_id
_entity_poly.type
_entity_poly.pdbx_seq_one_letter_code
_entity_poly.pdbx_strand_id
1 'polypeptide(L)'
;MKGVVELTFGYPYFLLRRKLMRLIGIDQSSSSTGLSVFDNGELIYYELIEMKKTTSKKITEMILNEEEHLYQVIMPELIYKNILGRICIMSDRIEYLIDKYKPDKVYIEDIFASKNKKTEFDLGRLQGFVMHSCHKRSLPYEIVPENTWINTWGKYGRTVKRPERKKDIMKKVNEWYNLSLTVNDISDAIAIGRYAVKIEES
;
A
#
# COMPACT_ATOMS: atom_id res chain seq x y z
N MET A 1 -51.90 14.35 -47.55
CA MET A 1 -50.45 14.25 -47.29
C MET A 1 -50.27 13.84 -45.81
N LYS A 2 -49.88 12.58 -45.58
CA LYS A 2 -49.60 12.07 -44.19
C LYS A 2 -48.15 12.20 -44.01
N GLY A 3 -47.74 13.06 -43.05
CA GLY A 3 -46.35 13.18 -42.61
C GLY A 3 -45.95 11.97 -41.78
N VAL A 4 -44.89 11.28 -42.20
CA VAL A 4 -44.22 10.23 -41.43
C VAL A 4 -43.26 10.92 -40.47
N VAL A 5 -43.48 10.75 -39.16
CA VAL A 5 -42.53 11.16 -38.13
C VAL A 5 -41.59 9.99 -37.89
N GLU A 6 -40.36 10.09 -38.37
CA GLU A 6 -39.27 9.16 -37.98
C GLU A 6 -38.87 9.41 -36.53
N LEU A 7 -39.22 8.48 -35.68
CA LEU A 7 -38.68 8.41 -34.30
C LEU A 7 -37.29 7.74 -34.36
N THR A 8 -36.25 8.55 -34.40
CA THR A 8 -34.89 8.08 -34.14
C THR A 8 -34.74 7.74 -32.65
N PHE A 9 -34.82 6.45 -32.35
CA PHE A 9 -34.41 5.95 -31.03
C PHE A 9 -32.89 6.08 -30.90
N GLY A 10 -32.42 7.19 -30.35
CA GLY A 10 -31.06 7.33 -29.85
C GLY A 10 -30.90 6.41 -28.66
N TYR A 11 -30.21 5.29 -28.83
CA TYR A 11 -29.71 4.50 -27.71
C TYR A 11 -28.79 5.41 -26.88
N PRO A 12 -29.07 5.63 -25.60
CA PRO A 12 -28.11 6.31 -24.76
C PRO A 12 -26.88 5.39 -24.68
N TYR A 13 -25.81 5.80 -25.33
CA TYR A 13 -24.50 5.26 -24.98
C TYR A 13 -24.29 5.51 -23.49
N PHE A 14 -24.58 4.52 -22.66
CA PHE A 14 -24.05 4.42 -21.32
C PHE A 14 -22.53 4.26 -21.47
N LEU A 15 -21.84 5.37 -21.67
CA LEU A 15 -20.46 5.46 -21.27
C LEU A 15 -20.47 5.14 -19.77
N LEU A 16 -20.18 3.88 -19.43
CA LEU A 16 -19.79 3.50 -18.07
C LEU A 16 -18.68 4.48 -17.69
N ARG A 17 -19.05 5.55 -16.98
CA ARG A 17 -18.07 6.47 -16.40
C ARG A 17 -17.26 5.61 -15.46
N ARG A 18 -16.06 5.23 -15.88
CA ARG A 18 -15.07 4.59 -15.04
C ARG A 18 -15.02 5.44 -13.76
N LYS A 19 -15.37 4.86 -12.63
CA LYS A 19 -15.34 5.58 -11.36
C LYS A 19 -13.90 5.96 -11.10
N LEU A 20 -13.61 7.24 -11.19
CA LEU A 20 -12.30 7.77 -10.87
C LEU A 20 -12.05 7.50 -9.37
N MET A 21 -11.04 6.73 -9.04
CA MET A 21 -10.75 6.32 -7.67
C MET A 21 -9.30 6.54 -7.32
N ARG A 22 -9.09 7.04 -6.10
CA ARG A 22 -7.77 7.08 -5.48
C ARG A 22 -7.65 5.96 -4.47
N LEU A 23 -6.62 5.15 -4.62
CA LEU A 23 -6.41 3.94 -3.84
C LEU A 23 -5.05 4.01 -3.15
N ILE A 24 -4.98 3.46 -1.93
CA ILE A 24 -3.71 3.26 -1.23
C ILE A 24 -3.47 1.76 -1.06
N GLY A 25 -2.24 1.30 -1.37
CA GLY A 25 -1.74 -0.04 -1.06
C GLY A 25 -0.68 0.02 0.03
N ILE A 26 -0.77 -0.85 1.04
CA ILE A 26 0.14 -0.88 2.20
C ILE A 26 0.68 -2.30 2.41
N ASP A 27 2.02 -2.43 2.35
CA ASP A 27 2.76 -3.58 2.89
C ASP A 27 3.28 -3.20 4.28
N GLN A 28 2.60 -3.71 5.32
CA GLN A 28 2.82 -3.25 6.70
C GLN A 28 3.93 -4.00 7.43
N SER A 29 4.78 -3.25 8.13
CA SER A 29 5.75 -3.78 9.08
C SER A 29 5.99 -2.78 10.22
N SER A 30 6.44 -3.27 11.36
CA SER A 30 6.75 -2.41 12.52
C SER A 30 8.09 -1.67 12.42
N SER A 31 8.86 -1.90 11.36
CA SER A 31 10.19 -1.29 11.15
C SER A 31 10.39 -0.76 9.74
N SER A 32 9.64 -1.26 8.76
CA SER A 32 9.78 -0.89 7.36
C SER A 32 8.45 -1.15 6.66
N THR A 33 7.65 -0.11 6.45
CA THR A 33 6.34 -0.18 5.77
C THR A 33 6.43 0.48 4.42
N GLY A 34 6.01 -0.22 3.38
CA GLY A 34 5.79 0.34 2.06
C GLY A 34 4.37 0.91 1.94
N LEU A 35 4.23 2.04 1.26
CA LEU A 35 2.94 2.63 0.91
C LEU A 35 2.96 3.10 -0.54
N SER A 36 1.88 2.86 -1.26
CA SER A 36 1.68 3.35 -2.63
C SER A 36 0.34 4.06 -2.77
N VAL A 37 0.27 5.06 -3.64
CA VAL A 37 -0.95 5.80 -3.97
C VAL A 37 -1.20 5.74 -5.46
N PHE A 38 -2.37 5.27 -5.81
CA PHE A 38 -2.86 5.25 -7.19
C PHE A 38 -3.99 6.26 -7.35
N ASP A 39 -3.99 6.99 -8.45
CA ASP A 39 -5.08 7.87 -8.84
C ASP A 39 -5.53 7.49 -10.25
N ASN A 40 -6.78 7.06 -10.39
CA ASN A 40 -7.34 6.66 -11.68
C ASN A 40 -6.55 5.56 -12.41
N GLY A 41 -5.96 4.64 -11.63
CA GLY A 41 -5.17 3.55 -12.15
C GLY A 41 -3.67 3.86 -12.34
N GLU A 42 -3.28 5.11 -12.22
CA GLU A 42 -1.88 5.55 -12.34
C GLU A 42 -1.20 5.64 -10.98
N LEU A 43 0.04 5.15 -10.89
CA LEU A 43 0.87 5.30 -9.69
C LEU A 43 1.34 6.75 -9.59
N ILE A 44 0.84 7.49 -8.57
CA ILE A 44 1.16 8.92 -8.38
C ILE A 44 2.15 9.16 -7.23
N TYR A 45 2.28 8.22 -6.31
CA TYR A 45 3.18 8.32 -5.17
C TYR A 45 3.48 6.96 -4.57
N TYR A 46 4.65 6.83 -3.98
CA TYR A 46 5.00 5.71 -3.10
C TYR A 46 6.00 6.18 -2.04
N GLU A 47 6.10 5.47 -0.93
CA GLU A 47 7.01 5.84 0.16
C GLU A 47 7.44 4.62 0.96
N LEU A 48 8.70 4.60 1.37
CA LEU A 48 9.23 3.76 2.43
C LEU A 48 9.16 4.50 3.75
N ILE A 49 8.43 3.96 4.71
CA ILE A 49 8.40 4.45 6.09
C ILE A 49 9.30 3.53 6.91
N GLU A 50 10.48 4.02 7.32
CA GLU A 50 11.52 3.18 7.90
C GLU A 50 11.92 3.65 9.30
N MET A 51 12.04 2.70 10.25
CA MET A 51 12.54 2.93 11.60
C MET A 51 13.94 2.35 11.72
N LYS A 52 14.94 3.18 11.98
CA LYS A 52 16.33 2.77 12.18
C LYS A 52 16.81 3.01 13.62
N LYS A 53 17.68 2.14 14.08
CA LYS A 53 18.37 2.34 15.36
C LYS A 53 19.73 3.01 15.16
N THR A 54 20.11 3.85 16.12
CA THR A 54 21.45 4.42 16.21
C THR A 54 22.09 4.09 17.55
N THR A 55 23.41 4.07 17.58
CA THR A 55 24.22 3.97 18.81
C THR A 55 24.25 5.28 19.60
N SER A 56 23.90 6.41 18.98
CA SER A 56 23.78 7.69 19.66
C SER A 56 22.68 7.65 20.71
N LYS A 57 22.97 8.16 21.91
CA LYS A 57 22.02 8.20 23.03
C LYS A 57 21.10 9.43 23.01
N LYS A 58 21.32 10.39 22.13
CA LYS A 58 20.81 11.75 22.31
C LYS A 58 19.75 12.21 21.32
N ILE A 59 19.51 11.56 20.15
CA ILE A 59 18.69 12.19 19.13
C ILE A 59 17.81 11.15 18.44
N THR A 60 16.51 11.42 18.44
CA THR A 60 15.60 10.90 17.41
C THR A 60 15.62 11.90 16.26
N GLU A 61 16.04 11.48 15.11
CA GLU A 61 16.07 12.27 13.88
C GLU A 61 14.99 11.78 12.92
N MET A 62 14.22 12.71 12.38
CA MET A 62 13.26 12.43 11.31
C MET A 62 13.81 12.97 10.01
N ILE A 63 13.93 12.10 9.02
CA ILE A 63 14.39 12.44 7.68
C ILE A 63 13.21 12.22 6.72
N LEU A 64 12.82 13.25 6.01
CA LEU A 64 11.94 13.17 4.88
C LEU A 64 12.76 13.49 3.62
N ASN A 65 12.97 12.49 2.79
CA ASN A 65 13.56 12.66 1.47
C ASN A 65 12.50 12.36 0.41
N GLU A 66 11.89 13.42 -0.11
CA GLU A 66 10.81 13.29 -1.11
C GLU A 66 11.32 12.75 -2.45
N GLU A 67 12.58 13.04 -2.83
CA GLU A 67 13.17 12.55 -4.07
C GLU A 67 13.45 11.04 -4.01
N GLU A 68 13.82 10.53 -2.84
CA GLU A 68 14.04 9.09 -2.61
C GLU A 68 12.77 8.37 -2.14
N HIS A 69 11.66 9.08 -1.99
CA HIS A 69 10.41 8.52 -1.45
C HIS A 69 10.61 7.85 -0.09
N LEU A 70 11.39 8.47 0.78
CA LEU A 70 11.80 7.94 2.06
C LEU A 70 11.35 8.83 3.22
N TYR A 71 10.58 8.25 4.16
CA TYR A 71 10.38 8.77 5.49
C TYR A 71 11.09 7.89 6.50
N GLN A 72 12.16 8.39 7.09
CA GLN A 72 13.00 7.62 8.00
C GLN A 72 13.05 8.26 9.38
N VAL A 73 12.89 7.43 10.41
CA VAL A 73 13.07 7.85 11.81
C VAL A 73 14.25 7.07 12.40
N ILE A 74 15.30 7.79 12.73
CA ILE A 74 16.50 7.24 13.36
C ILE A 74 16.41 7.49 14.86
N MET A 75 16.43 6.44 15.68
CA MET A 75 16.20 6.54 17.11
C MET A 75 17.22 5.75 17.94
N PRO A 76 17.52 6.18 19.17
CA PRO A 76 18.35 5.41 20.10
C PRO A 76 17.84 4.00 20.29
N GLU A 77 18.76 3.05 20.53
CA GLU A 77 18.42 1.63 20.62
C GLU A 77 17.34 1.34 21.69
N LEU A 78 17.37 2.04 22.82
CA LEU A 78 16.36 1.87 23.87
C LEU A 78 14.95 2.23 23.39
N ILE A 79 14.82 3.33 22.63
CA ILE A 79 13.55 3.78 22.05
C ILE A 79 13.15 2.83 20.91
N TYR A 80 14.10 2.42 20.07
CA TYR A 80 13.86 1.47 18.98
C TYR A 80 13.32 0.13 19.49
N LYS A 81 13.75 -0.35 20.65
CA LYS A 81 13.23 -1.57 21.28
C LYS A 81 11.77 -1.44 21.74
N ASN A 82 11.28 -0.21 21.92
CA ASN A 82 9.88 0.04 22.24
C ASN A 82 9.03 -0.13 20.97
N ILE A 83 8.50 -1.34 20.79
CA ILE A 83 7.68 -1.69 19.63
C ILE A 83 6.42 -0.82 19.49
N LEU A 84 5.77 -0.48 20.62
CA LEU A 84 4.57 0.35 20.61
C LEU A 84 4.89 1.77 20.14
N GLY A 85 6.02 2.33 20.58
CA GLY A 85 6.47 3.64 20.11
C GLY A 85 6.70 3.67 18.60
N ARG A 86 7.35 2.62 18.04
CA ARG A 86 7.52 2.52 16.58
C ARG A 86 6.19 2.39 15.85
N ILE A 87 5.29 1.58 16.36
CA ILE A 87 3.95 1.39 15.76
C ILE A 87 3.18 2.72 15.73
N CYS A 88 3.22 3.52 16.82
CA CYS A 88 2.58 4.82 16.84
C CYS A 88 3.17 5.75 15.77
N ILE A 89 4.50 5.89 15.69
CA ILE A 89 5.15 6.74 14.68
C ILE A 89 4.81 6.28 13.25
N MET A 90 4.81 4.96 13.02
CA MET A 90 4.44 4.37 11.74
C MET A 90 2.98 4.69 11.38
N SER A 91 2.08 4.52 12.34
CA SER A 91 0.66 4.82 12.19
C SER A 91 0.41 6.30 11.91
N ASP A 92 1.08 7.21 12.63
CA ASP A 92 0.97 8.66 12.43
C ASP A 92 1.38 9.07 11.00
N ARG A 93 2.45 8.43 10.46
CA ARG A 93 2.86 8.71 9.08
C ARG A 93 1.85 8.18 8.07
N ILE A 94 1.32 6.98 8.28
CA ILE A 94 0.26 6.42 7.42
C ILE A 94 -0.98 7.31 7.47
N GLU A 95 -1.40 7.76 8.65
CA GLU A 95 -2.54 8.68 8.80
C GLU A 95 -2.31 10.01 8.06
N TYR A 96 -1.12 10.59 8.18
CA TYR A 96 -0.75 11.79 7.43
C TYR A 96 -0.90 11.59 5.92
N LEU A 97 -0.46 10.44 5.38
CA LEU A 97 -0.57 10.14 3.95
C LEU A 97 -2.02 9.91 3.52
N ILE A 98 -2.84 9.26 4.35
CA ILE A 98 -4.29 9.14 4.12
C ILE A 98 -4.94 10.52 4.04
N ASP A 99 -4.62 11.42 4.97
CA ASP A 99 -5.18 12.78 5.00
C ASP A 99 -4.67 13.65 3.83
N LYS A 100 -3.41 13.48 3.44
CA LYS A 100 -2.79 14.18 2.30
C LYS A 100 -3.43 13.77 0.97
N TYR A 101 -3.58 12.48 0.74
CA TYR A 101 -4.03 11.95 -0.55
C TYR A 101 -5.53 11.71 -0.63
N LYS A 102 -6.24 11.61 0.50
CA LYS A 102 -7.69 11.42 0.59
C LYS A 102 -8.18 10.28 -0.32
N PRO A 103 -7.72 9.04 -0.09
CA PRO A 103 -8.10 7.92 -0.93
C PRO A 103 -9.60 7.58 -0.78
N ASP A 104 -10.17 6.94 -1.79
CA ASP A 104 -11.52 6.37 -1.74
C ASP A 104 -11.53 5.01 -1.02
N LYS A 105 -10.41 4.28 -1.05
CA LYS A 105 -10.26 2.99 -0.36
C LYS A 105 -8.78 2.66 -0.07
N VAL A 106 -8.55 1.91 1.00
CA VAL A 106 -7.21 1.45 1.41
C VAL A 106 -7.14 -0.08 1.33
N TYR A 107 -6.06 -0.60 0.79
CA TYR A 107 -5.75 -2.03 0.72
C TYR A 107 -4.51 -2.32 1.56
N ILE A 108 -4.64 -3.24 2.50
CA ILE A 108 -3.60 -3.55 3.49
C ILE A 108 -3.25 -5.03 3.34
N GLU A 109 -1.96 -5.36 3.24
CA GLU A 109 -1.55 -6.76 3.25
C GLU A 109 -1.99 -7.44 4.56
N ASP A 110 -2.52 -8.65 4.44
CA ASP A 110 -2.89 -9.45 5.59
C ASP A 110 -1.65 -9.97 6.33
N ILE A 111 -1.80 -10.20 7.62
CA ILE A 111 -0.73 -10.71 8.47
C ILE A 111 -0.57 -12.20 8.22
N PHE A 112 0.57 -12.57 7.66
CA PHE A 112 0.88 -13.98 7.49
C PHE A 112 1.21 -14.64 8.83
N ALA A 113 0.60 -15.80 9.10
CA ALA A 113 0.90 -16.61 10.27
C ALA A 113 2.38 -17.01 10.28
N SER A 114 3.16 -16.43 11.18
CA SER A 114 4.59 -16.67 11.31
C SER A 114 4.88 -17.63 12.48
N LYS A 115 6.08 -18.24 12.46
CA LYS A 115 6.54 -18.99 13.61
C LYS A 115 6.79 -18.11 14.85
N ASN A 116 6.97 -16.82 14.65
CA ASN A 116 7.19 -15.84 15.70
C ASN A 116 5.87 -15.13 16.07
N LYS A 117 5.19 -15.67 17.05
CA LYS A 117 3.92 -15.12 17.57
C LYS A 117 4.01 -13.66 18.03
N LYS A 118 5.19 -13.26 18.58
CA LYS A 118 5.39 -11.87 18.97
C LYS A 118 5.30 -10.93 17.77
N THR A 119 5.92 -11.29 16.64
CA THR A 119 5.84 -10.50 15.42
C THR A 119 4.40 -10.40 14.89
N GLU A 120 3.63 -11.50 14.94
CA GLU A 120 2.21 -11.47 14.55
C GLU A 120 1.41 -10.49 15.41
N PHE A 121 1.59 -10.53 16.74
CA PHE A 121 0.90 -9.60 17.64
C PHE A 121 1.28 -8.14 17.37
N ASP A 122 2.56 -7.88 17.09
CA ASP A 122 3.03 -6.52 16.82
C ASP A 122 2.48 -5.99 15.49
N LEU A 123 2.43 -6.82 14.45
CA LEU A 123 1.79 -6.48 13.18
C LEU A 123 0.27 -6.30 13.34
N GLY A 124 -0.39 -7.16 14.13
CA GLY A 124 -1.82 -7.02 14.44
C GLY A 124 -2.17 -5.71 15.12
N ARG A 125 -1.27 -5.20 15.98
CA ARG A 125 -1.44 -3.88 16.59
C ARG A 125 -1.36 -2.76 15.55
N LEU A 126 -0.36 -2.79 14.66
CA LEU A 126 -0.24 -1.79 13.59
C LEU A 126 -1.45 -1.84 12.66
N GLN A 127 -1.85 -3.04 12.21
CA GLN A 127 -3.03 -3.21 11.37
C GLN A 127 -4.29 -2.65 12.05
N GLY A 128 -4.47 -2.92 13.35
CA GLY A 128 -5.57 -2.38 14.13
C GLY A 128 -5.57 -0.84 14.19
N PHE A 129 -4.40 -0.19 14.31
CA PHE A 129 -4.29 1.26 14.23
C PHE A 129 -4.70 1.80 12.86
N VAL A 130 -4.22 1.18 11.77
CA VAL A 130 -4.57 1.60 10.40
C VAL A 130 -6.06 1.42 10.14
N MET A 131 -6.63 0.27 10.54
CA MET A 131 -8.08 0.01 10.44
C MET A 131 -8.90 1.03 11.23
N HIS A 132 -8.49 1.36 12.46
CA HIS A 132 -9.14 2.38 13.28
C HIS A 132 -9.05 3.77 12.63
N SER A 133 -7.92 4.11 12.06
CA SER A 133 -7.73 5.36 11.32
C SER A 133 -8.69 5.47 10.12
N CYS A 134 -8.84 4.39 9.36
CA CYS A 134 -9.80 4.32 8.26
C CYS A 134 -11.25 4.45 8.80
N HIS A 135 -11.59 3.72 9.86
CA HIS A 135 -12.92 3.76 10.47
C HIS A 135 -13.32 5.17 10.93
N LYS A 136 -12.43 5.89 11.61
CA LYS A 136 -12.65 7.29 12.04
C LYS A 136 -12.97 8.23 10.89
N ARG A 137 -12.50 7.93 9.70
CA ARG A 137 -12.68 8.73 8.47
C ARG A 137 -13.84 8.22 7.61
N SER A 138 -14.55 7.18 8.03
CA SER A 138 -15.54 6.45 7.20
C SER A 138 -14.93 6.01 5.87
N LEU A 139 -13.62 5.71 5.86
CA LEU A 139 -12.84 5.32 4.71
C LEU A 139 -12.90 3.79 4.58
N PRO A 140 -13.40 3.25 3.46
CA PRO A 140 -13.38 1.82 3.19
C PRO A 140 -11.96 1.26 3.17
N TYR A 141 -11.78 0.05 3.68
CA TYR A 141 -10.51 -0.67 3.58
C TYR A 141 -10.74 -2.16 3.34
N GLU A 142 -9.72 -2.82 2.83
CA GLU A 142 -9.70 -4.26 2.59
C GLU A 142 -8.39 -4.87 3.04
N ILE A 143 -8.48 -6.00 3.74
CA ILE A 143 -7.31 -6.79 4.14
C ILE A 143 -7.09 -7.86 3.06
N VAL A 144 -5.92 -7.85 2.43
CA VAL A 144 -5.62 -8.66 1.25
C VAL A 144 -4.56 -9.71 1.56
N PRO A 145 -4.89 -11.01 1.51
CA PRO A 145 -3.90 -12.07 1.68
C PRO A 145 -2.79 -12.01 0.62
N GLU A 146 -1.54 -12.31 1.04
CA GLU A 146 -0.36 -12.31 0.16
C GLU A 146 -0.61 -13.08 -1.15
N ASN A 147 -1.20 -14.28 -1.05
CA ASN A 147 -1.46 -15.11 -2.24
C ASN A 147 -2.46 -14.48 -3.21
N THR A 148 -3.32 -13.59 -2.75
CA THR A 148 -4.35 -12.95 -3.57
C THR A 148 -3.74 -11.90 -4.48
N TRP A 149 -3.01 -10.94 -3.93
CA TRP A 149 -2.40 -9.88 -4.72
C TRP A 149 -1.21 -10.36 -5.57
N ILE A 150 -0.41 -11.31 -5.06
CA ILE A 150 0.71 -11.92 -5.80
C ILE A 150 0.24 -12.56 -7.12
N ASN A 151 -0.92 -13.21 -7.13
CA ASN A 151 -1.44 -13.89 -8.32
C ASN A 151 -1.75 -12.92 -9.47
N THR A 152 -1.88 -11.62 -9.22
CA THR A 152 -2.03 -10.62 -10.30
C THR A 152 -0.72 -10.37 -11.06
N TRP A 153 0.42 -10.67 -10.43
CA TRP A 153 1.75 -10.45 -10.97
C TRP A 153 2.36 -11.71 -11.62
N GLY A 154 1.81 -12.88 -11.31
CA GLY A 154 2.26 -14.12 -11.91
C GLY A 154 1.72 -15.35 -11.17
N LYS A 155 1.73 -16.49 -11.86
CA LYS A 155 1.40 -17.78 -11.26
C LYS A 155 2.67 -18.42 -10.71
N TYR A 156 2.83 -18.42 -9.40
CA TYR A 156 3.97 -19.01 -8.74
C TYR A 156 3.60 -20.42 -8.26
N GLY A 157 4.35 -21.43 -8.74
CA GLY A 157 4.21 -22.81 -8.26
C GLY A 157 4.65 -22.93 -6.79
N ARG A 158 4.19 -24.00 -6.11
CA ARG A 158 4.55 -24.27 -4.69
C ARG A 158 6.06 -24.39 -4.44
N THR A 159 6.84 -24.67 -5.47
CA THR A 159 8.30 -24.81 -5.41
C THR A 159 9.04 -23.50 -5.39
N VAL A 160 8.42 -22.40 -5.84
CA VAL A 160 9.05 -21.06 -5.87
C VAL A 160 9.09 -20.48 -4.46
N LYS A 161 10.29 -20.26 -3.95
CA LYS A 161 10.50 -19.72 -2.60
C LYS A 161 10.09 -18.24 -2.51
N ARG A 162 9.66 -17.82 -1.30
CA ARG A 162 9.24 -16.44 -1.06
C ARG A 162 10.28 -15.38 -1.50
N PRO A 163 11.59 -15.52 -1.24
CA PRO A 163 12.57 -14.54 -1.69
C PRO A 163 12.67 -14.42 -3.23
N GLU A 164 12.49 -15.53 -3.94
CA GLU A 164 12.50 -15.54 -5.42
C GLU A 164 11.26 -14.83 -5.97
N ARG A 165 10.08 -15.08 -5.37
CA ARG A 165 8.84 -14.38 -5.73
C ARG A 165 8.96 -12.86 -5.53
N LYS A 166 9.50 -12.42 -4.38
CA LYS A 166 9.69 -10.99 -4.09
C LYS A 166 10.64 -10.33 -5.11
N LYS A 167 11.72 -11.00 -5.48
CA LYS A 167 12.64 -10.50 -6.53
C LYS A 167 11.95 -10.37 -7.89
N ASP A 168 11.15 -11.35 -8.27
CA ASP A 168 10.41 -11.33 -9.54
C ASP A 168 9.35 -10.22 -9.55
N ILE A 169 8.61 -10.05 -8.45
CA ILE A 169 7.64 -8.96 -8.31
C ILE A 169 8.32 -7.60 -8.42
N MET A 170 9.42 -7.38 -7.68
CA MET A 170 10.17 -6.13 -7.74
C MET A 170 10.69 -5.84 -9.15
N LYS A 171 11.20 -6.86 -9.86
CA LYS A 171 11.60 -6.72 -11.26
C LYS A 171 10.43 -6.26 -12.13
N LYS A 172 9.27 -6.91 -12.02
CA LYS A 172 8.07 -6.58 -12.81
C LYS A 172 7.54 -5.19 -12.48
N VAL A 173 7.53 -4.79 -11.20
CA VAL A 173 7.14 -3.44 -10.77
C VAL A 173 8.08 -2.40 -11.38
N ASN A 174 9.39 -2.63 -11.31
CA ASN A 174 10.40 -1.75 -11.91
C ASN A 174 10.19 -1.60 -13.43
N GLU A 175 9.99 -2.72 -14.13
CA GLU A 175 9.74 -2.72 -15.57
C GLU A 175 8.42 -2.01 -15.93
N TRP A 176 7.35 -2.25 -15.18
CA TRP A 176 6.03 -1.69 -15.48
C TRP A 176 5.95 -0.19 -15.25
N TYR A 177 6.56 0.30 -14.17
CA TYR A 177 6.49 1.71 -13.78
C TYR A 177 7.77 2.51 -14.11
N ASN A 178 8.74 1.89 -14.81
CA ASN A 178 10.04 2.49 -15.14
C ASN A 178 10.76 3.01 -13.88
N LEU A 179 10.83 2.17 -12.84
CA LEU A 179 11.46 2.46 -11.55
C LEU A 179 12.78 1.69 -11.39
N SER A 180 13.54 2.05 -10.36
CA SER A 180 14.79 1.38 -9.98
C SER A 180 14.79 1.02 -8.49
N LEU A 181 13.68 0.42 -8.02
CA LEU A 181 13.51 0.01 -6.64
C LEU A 181 14.50 -1.09 -6.25
N THR A 182 15.03 -0.98 -5.05
CA THR A 182 15.91 -1.97 -4.42
C THR A 182 15.33 -2.55 -3.13
N VAL A 183 14.21 -1.99 -2.64
CA VAL A 183 13.53 -2.36 -1.39
C VAL A 183 12.23 -3.08 -1.71
N ASN A 184 12.08 -4.30 -1.17
CA ASN A 184 10.89 -5.13 -1.43
C ASN A 184 9.60 -4.51 -0.90
N ASP A 185 9.65 -3.87 0.27
CA ASP A 185 8.45 -3.33 0.94
C ASP A 185 7.75 -2.27 0.07
N ILE A 186 8.52 -1.46 -0.67
CA ILE A 186 7.95 -0.51 -1.65
C ILE A 186 7.32 -1.26 -2.82
N SER A 187 8.05 -2.23 -3.39
CA SER A 187 7.55 -2.99 -4.55
C SER A 187 6.30 -3.79 -4.21
N ASP A 188 6.23 -4.36 -3.00
CA ASP A 188 5.07 -5.11 -2.53
C ASP A 188 3.87 -4.16 -2.33
N ALA A 189 4.07 -2.96 -1.75
CA ALA A 189 3.03 -1.94 -1.63
C ALA A 189 2.49 -1.46 -2.98
N ILE A 190 3.38 -1.26 -3.98
CA ILE A 190 2.96 -0.91 -5.34
C ILE A 190 2.19 -2.08 -5.97
N ALA A 191 2.63 -3.30 -5.73
CA ALA A 191 1.96 -4.50 -6.24
C ALA A 191 0.55 -4.67 -5.65
N ILE A 192 0.37 -4.39 -4.36
CA ILE A 192 -0.93 -4.38 -3.68
C ILE A 192 -1.83 -3.27 -4.26
N GLY A 193 -1.29 -2.06 -4.45
CA GLY A 193 -2.03 -0.96 -5.05
C GLY A 193 -2.48 -1.26 -6.48
N ARG A 194 -1.64 -1.91 -7.29
CA ARG A 194 -2.02 -2.35 -8.65
C ARG A 194 -3.09 -3.44 -8.62
N TYR A 195 -3.02 -4.36 -7.65
CA TYR A 195 -4.11 -5.31 -7.41
C TYR A 195 -5.42 -4.60 -7.12
N ALA A 196 -5.38 -3.59 -6.21
CA ALA A 196 -6.54 -2.77 -5.87
C ALA A 196 -7.17 -2.11 -7.12
N VAL A 197 -6.35 -1.49 -7.96
CA VAL A 197 -6.78 -0.90 -9.24
C VAL A 197 -7.52 -1.93 -10.09
N LYS A 198 -6.94 -3.13 -10.25
CA LYS A 198 -7.54 -4.18 -11.08
C LYS A 198 -8.90 -4.64 -10.55
N ILE A 199 -9.06 -4.73 -9.22
CA ILE A 199 -10.33 -5.15 -8.60
C ILE A 199 -11.40 -4.07 -8.75
N GLU A 200 -11.05 -2.81 -8.56
CA GLU A 200 -12.01 -1.71 -8.64
C GLU A 200 -12.38 -1.34 -10.09
N GLU A 201 -11.62 -1.82 -11.05
CA GLU A 201 -11.91 -1.67 -12.50
C GLU A 201 -12.75 -2.82 -13.07
N SER A 202 -12.93 -3.95 -12.35
CA SER A 202 -13.63 -5.15 -12.82
C SER A 202 -15.10 -5.16 -12.41
#